data_65155c5e0d00935ed836048e621c6fee
#
_entry.id   65155c5e0d00935ed836048e621c6fee
#
_cell.length_a   1.000
_cell.length_b   1.000
_cell.length_c   1.000
_cell.angle_alpha   90.00
_cell.angle_beta   90.00
_cell.angle_gamma   90.00
#
_symmetry.space_group_name_H-M   'P 1'
#
loop_
_entity.id
_entity.type
_entity.pdbx_description
1 polymer ?
#
loop_
_entity_poly.entity_id
_entity_poly.type
_entity_poly.pdbx_seq_one_letter_code
_entity_poly.pdbx_strand_id
1 'polypeptide(L)'
;MKYFETRFLEEADNFIAGLDKKSAAKILYNIDIAEQTNDPKLFKKLKGEIWEFRSQYFGNQNRLLAFWDKTGKTETLVLATHGFVKKSQQIPQKEIEKAERIRRAYFNQKRK
;
A
#
# COMPACT_ATOMS: atom_id res chain seq x y z
N MET A 1 -19.67 3.11 4.83
CA MET A 1 -18.98 4.29 4.27
C MET A 1 -17.49 4.03 4.21
N LYS A 2 -16.87 4.33 3.09
CA LYS A 2 -15.42 4.15 2.94
C LYS A 2 -14.70 5.49 3.04
N TYR A 3 -13.55 5.49 3.70
CA TYR A 3 -12.69 6.65 3.77
C TYR A 3 -11.85 6.81 2.51
N PHE A 4 -11.57 5.71 1.80
CA PHE A 4 -10.81 5.74 0.55
C PHE A 4 -11.03 4.46 -0.24
N GLU A 5 -10.68 4.50 -1.53
CA GLU A 5 -10.66 3.35 -2.41
C GLU A 5 -9.21 2.99 -2.68
N THR A 6 -8.91 1.71 -2.83
CA THR A 6 -7.56 1.23 -3.08
C THR A 6 -7.47 0.56 -4.43
N ARG A 7 -6.43 0.90 -5.20
CA ARG A 7 -6.07 0.20 -6.42
C ARG A 7 -4.65 -0.29 -6.32
N PHE A 8 -4.35 -1.38 -7.01
CA PHE A 8 -3.04 -2.02 -6.97
C PHE A 8 -2.32 -1.78 -8.28
N LEU A 9 -1.15 -1.17 -8.22
CA LEU A 9 -0.29 -1.08 -9.37
C LEU A 9 0.36 -2.45 -9.60
N GLU A 10 1.01 -2.62 -10.73
CA GLU A 10 1.46 -3.95 -11.18
C GLU A 10 2.30 -4.68 -10.13
N GLU A 11 3.27 -4.01 -9.52
CA GLU A 11 4.15 -4.68 -8.56
C GLU A 11 3.43 -5.05 -7.28
N ALA A 12 2.42 -4.28 -6.88
CA ALA A 12 1.61 -4.64 -5.71
C ALA A 12 0.77 -5.88 -6.00
N ASP A 13 0.15 -5.94 -7.18
CA ASP A 13 -0.57 -7.13 -7.62
C ASP A 13 0.33 -8.36 -7.62
N ASN A 14 1.54 -8.20 -8.18
CA ASN A 14 2.50 -9.31 -8.27
C ASN A 14 2.91 -9.81 -6.88
N PHE A 15 3.12 -8.89 -5.95
CA PHE A 15 3.46 -9.28 -4.58
C PHE A 15 2.34 -10.11 -3.95
N ILE A 16 1.10 -9.66 -4.06
CA ILE A 16 -0.05 -10.37 -3.49
C ILE A 16 -0.22 -11.73 -4.16
N ALA A 17 -0.08 -11.79 -5.48
CA ALA A 17 -0.20 -13.04 -6.23
C ALA A 17 0.88 -14.06 -5.83
N GLY A 18 2.05 -13.59 -5.37
CA GLY A 18 3.13 -14.46 -4.93
C GLY A 18 3.01 -14.94 -3.49
N LEU A 19 2.07 -14.41 -2.71
CA LEU A 19 1.86 -14.84 -1.35
C LEU A 19 1.06 -16.15 -1.31
N ASP A 20 1.20 -16.89 -0.20
CA ASP A 20 0.30 -18.01 0.03
C ASP A 20 -1.14 -17.49 0.18
N LYS A 21 -2.10 -18.38 -0.01
CA LYS A 21 -3.51 -18.00 -0.06
C LYS A 21 -3.99 -17.28 1.20
N LYS A 22 -3.57 -17.78 2.36
CA LYS A 22 -4.01 -17.19 3.64
C LYS A 22 -3.38 -15.85 3.92
N SER A 23 -2.09 -15.68 3.58
CA SER A 23 -1.42 -14.38 3.72
C SER A 23 -2.02 -13.34 2.80
N ALA A 24 -2.32 -13.72 1.55
CA ALA A 24 -2.97 -12.83 0.60
C ALA A 24 -4.36 -12.41 1.10
N ALA A 25 -5.14 -13.39 1.58
CA ALA A 25 -6.48 -13.09 2.12
C ALA A 25 -6.40 -12.14 3.31
N LYS A 26 -5.40 -12.32 4.17
CA LYS A 26 -5.26 -11.47 5.36
C LYS A 26 -4.94 -10.03 5.00
N ILE A 27 -4.02 -9.80 4.05
CA ILE A 27 -3.68 -8.42 3.70
C ILE A 27 -4.84 -7.74 2.97
N LEU A 28 -5.54 -8.47 2.10
CA LEU A 28 -6.72 -7.91 1.43
C LEU A 28 -7.82 -7.58 2.41
N TYR A 29 -8.03 -8.44 3.41
CA TYR A 29 -9.00 -8.18 4.47
C TYR A 29 -8.62 -6.92 5.26
N ASN A 30 -7.33 -6.79 5.61
CA ASN A 30 -6.86 -5.62 6.37
C ASN A 30 -7.03 -4.33 5.56
N ILE A 31 -6.81 -4.38 4.23
CA ILE A 31 -7.03 -3.22 3.37
C ILE A 31 -8.51 -2.83 3.40
N ASP A 32 -9.40 -3.82 3.29
CA ASP A 32 -10.84 -3.57 3.32
C ASP A 32 -11.26 -2.91 4.63
N ILE A 33 -10.76 -3.41 5.76
CA ILE A 33 -11.04 -2.81 7.07
C ILE A 33 -10.45 -1.40 7.16
N ALA A 34 -9.24 -1.19 6.64
CA ALA A 34 -8.61 0.13 6.66
C ALA A 34 -9.44 1.16 5.88
N GLU A 35 -9.99 0.76 4.73
CA GLU A 35 -10.86 1.63 3.94
C GLU A 35 -12.09 2.06 4.72
N GLN A 36 -12.61 1.20 5.58
CA GLN A 36 -13.85 1.46 6.32
C GLN A 36 -13.61 2.14 7.67
N THR A 37 -12.43 1.99 8.26
CA THR A 37 -12.17 2.49 9.62
C THR A 37 -11.10 3.56 9.69
N ASN A 38 -10.24 3.64 8.67
CA ASN A 38 -9.07 4.53 8.65
C ASN A 38 -8.17 4.31 9.88
N ASP A 39 -8.05 3.05 10.31
CA ASP A 39 -7.29 2.67 11.51
C ASP A 39 -5.78 2.77 11.25
N PRO A 40 -5.03 3.60 12.00
CA PRO A 40 -3.59 3.74 11.80
C PRO A 40 -2.79 2.48 12.10
N LYS A 41 -3.38 1.50 12.79
CA LYS A 41 -2.73 0.20 12.98
C LYS A 41 -2.67 -0.60 11.68
N LEU A 42 -3.55 -0.30 10.73
CA LEU A 42 -3.64 -1.01 9.45
C LEU A 42 -3.09 -0.20 8.29
N PHE A 43 -3.18 1.13 8.35
CA PHE A 43 -2.77 2.01 7.28
C PHE A 43 -2.30 3.34 7.87
N LYS A 44 -1.02 3.68 7.67
CA LYS A 44 -0.48 4.91 8.24
C LYS A 44 0.57 5.54 7.34
N LYS A 45 0.77 6.84 7.54
CA LYS A 45 1.81 7.59 6.83
C LYS A 45 3.18 7.20 7.35
N LEU A 46 4.12 7.01 6.41
CA LEU A 46 5.52 6.71 6.75
C LEU A 46 6.39 7.94 6.64
N LYS A 47 6.53 8.48 5.43
CA LYS A 47 7.44 9.57 5.16
C LYS A 47 7.01 10.26 3.86
N GLY A 48 7.04 11.60 3.85
CA GLY A 48 6.64 12.36 2.66
C GLY A 48 5.23 12.01 2.26
N GLU A 49 5.06 11.56 1.01
CA GLU A 49 3.76 11.17 0.48
C GLU A 49 3.52 9.68 0.53
N ILE A 50 4.42 8.91 1.16
CA ILE A 50 4.33 7.45 1.18
C ILE A 50 3.69 6.95 2.46
N TRP A 51 2.71 6.07 2.27
CA TRP A 51 1.94 5.41 3.34
C TRP A 51 2.19 3.92 3.28
N GLU A 52 1.77 3.18 4.33
CA GLU A 52 1.89 1.73 4.34
C GLU A 52 0.62 1.06 4.81
N PHE A 53 0.25 -0.03 4.14
CA PHE A 53 -0.71 -1.02 4.65
C PHE A 53 0.06 -2.10 5.39
N ARG A 54 -0.50 -2.56 6.49
CA ARG A 54 0.16 -3.50 7.41
C ARG A 54 -0.66 -4.77 7.55
N SER A 55 0.02 -5.91 7.51
CA SER A 55 -0.60 -7.21 7.73
C SER A 55 0.39 -8.14 8.39
N GLN A 56 -0.10 -8.99 9.30
CA GLN A 56 0.72 -9.99 9.95
C GLN A 56 0.00 -11.33 9.92
N TYR A 57 0.72 -12.38 9.52
CA TYR A 57 0.18 -13.72 9.47
C TYR A 57 1.31 -14.73 9.70
N PHE A 58 1.17 -15.59 10.72
CA PHE A 58 2.19 -16.58 11.12
C PHE A 58 3.58 -15.97 11.26
N GLY A 59 3.66 -14.82 11.94
CA GLY A 59 4.94 -14.17 12.20
C GLY A 59 5.50 -13.38 11.02
N ASN A 60 4.96 -13.52 9.84
CA ASN A 60 5.37 -12.73 8.67
C ASN A 60 4.66 -11.40 8.67
N GLN A 61 5.43 -10.33 8.59
CA GLN A 61 4.90 -8.98 8.54
C GLN A 61 4.92 -8.49 7.10
N ASN A 62 3.78 -8.53 6.44
CA ASN A 62 3.65 -8.08 5.07
C ASN A 62 3.31 -6.59 5.04
N ARG A 63 3.94 -5.88 4.12
CA ARG A 63 3.73 -4.43 3.95
C ARG A 63 3.47 -4.13 2.49
N LEU A 64 2.50 -3.25 2.23
CA LEU A 64 2.28 -2.65 0.92
C LEU A 64 2.46 -1.16 1.09
N LEU A 65 3.36 -0.57 0.32
CA LEU A 65 3.52 0.88 0.32
C LEU A 65 2.54 1.49 -0.65
N ALA A 66 2.15 2.73 -0.39
CA ALA A 66 1.06 3.34 -1.13
C ALA A 66 1.17 4.86 -1.11
N PHE A 67 0.40 5.50 -1.99
CA PHE A 67 0.27 6.96 -2.00
C PHE A 67 -1.15 7.34 -2.39
N TRP A 68 -1.51 8.58 -2.10
CA TRP A 68 -2.84 9.11 -2.45
C TRP A 68 -2.77 9.81 -3.81
N ASP A 69 -3.80 9.58 -4.62
CA ASP A 69 -4.04 10.37 -5.82
C ASP A 69 -5.29 11.21 -5.56
N LYS A 70 -5.09 12.49 -5.37
CA LYS A 70 -6.17 13.44 -5.06
C LYS A 70 -6.56 14.29 -6.27
N THR A 71 -6.11 13.89 -7.47
CA THR A 71 -6.35 14.67 -8.68
C THR A 71 -7.71 14.39 -9.33
N GLY A 72 -8.39 13.32 -8.92
CA GLY A 72 -9.69 12.95 -9.45
C GLY A 72 -10.84 13.61 -8.71
N LYS A 73 -12.06 13.27 -9.12
CA LYS A 73 -13.28 13.82 -8.52
C LYS A 73 -13.47 13.40 -7.07
N THR A 74 -13.01 12.20 -6.74
CA THR A 74 -13.02 11.73 -5.37
C THR A 74 -11.59 11.80 -4.87
N GLU A 75 -11.29 12.70 -3.98
CA GLU A 75 -9.94 12.91 -3.47
C GLU A 75 -9.49 11.78 -2.53
N THR A 76 -9.97 10.56 -2.76
CA THR A 76 -9.83 9.46 -1.83
C THR A 76 -9.32 8.18 -2.48
N LEU A 77 -8.55 8.32 -3.58
CA LEU A 77 -7.95 7.16 -4.25
C LEU A 77 -6.55 6.90 -3.70
N VAL A 78 -6.31 5.66 -3.28
CA VAL A 78 -5.01 5.22 -2.79
C VAL A 78 -4.45 4.18 -3.76
N LEU A 79 -3.21 4.36 -4.19
CA LEU A 79 -2.52 3.44 -5.10
C LEU A 79 -1.45 2.68 -4.33
N ALA A 80 -1.57 1.35 -4.27
CA ALA A 80 -0.53 0.51 -3.70
C ALA A 80 0.58 0.32 -4.74
N THR A 81 1.82 0.61 -4.35
CA THR A 81 2.96 0.60 -5.27
C THR A 81 3.59 -0.78 -5.39
N HIS A 82 3.98 -1.35 -4.27
CA HIS A 82 4.61 -2.66 -4.22
C HIS A 82 4.58 -3.18 -2.79
N GLY A 83 4.89 -4.46 -2.61
CA GLY A 83 4.90 -5.06 -1.30
C GLY A 83 6.23 -5.73 -0.98
N PHE A 84 6.43 -6.01 0.29
CA PHE A 84 7.60 -6.75 0.76
C PHE A 84 7.31 -7.33 2.15
N VAL A 85 8.14 -8.29 2.55
CA VAL A 85 8.06 -8.86 3.91
C VAL A 85 9.03 -8.06 4.78
N LYS A 86 8.50 -7.45 5.83
CA LYS A 86 9.30 -6.64 6.75
C LYS A 86 10.09 -7.57 7.69
N LYS A 87 11.41 -7.43 7.69
CA LYS A 87 12.30 -8.27 8.50
C LYS A 87 13.08 -7.51 9.55
N SER A 88 12.88 -6.20 9.64
CA SER A 88 13.58 -5.36 10.62
C SER A 88 12.59 -4.47 11.34
N GLN A 89 13.04 -3.76 12.36
CA GLN A 89 12.20 -2.86 13.13
C GLN A 89 11.66 -1.70 12.30
N GLN A 90 12.45 -1.24 11.34
CA GLN A 90 12.08 -0.09 10.52
C GLN A 90 11.87 -0.52 9.08
N ILE A 91 11.06 0.25 8.35
CA ILE A 91 10.92 0.08 6.90
C ILE A 91 12.23 0.51 6.25
N PRO A 92 12.86 -0.35 5.42
CA PRO A 92 14.09 0.05 4.75
C PRO A 92 13.88 1.26 3.85
N GLN A 93 14.84 2.20 3.90
CA GLN A 93 14.76 3.42 3.11
C GLN A 93 14.64 3.14 1.61
N LYS A 94 15.29 2.08 1.13
CA LYS A 94 15.22 1.70 -0.29
C LYS A 94 13.79 1.38 -0.74
N GLU A 95 12.97 0.84 0.16
CA GLU A 95 11.58 0.54 -0.18
C GLU A 95 10.76 1.83 -0.30
N ILE A 96 11.00 2.77 0.59
CA ILE A 96 10.33 4.07 0.54
C ILE A 96 10.73 4.80 -0.75
N GLU A 97 12.02 4.76 -1.11
CA GLU A 97 12.51 5.38 -2.34
C GLU A 97 11.91 4.73 -3.58
N LYS A 98 11.77 3.41 -3.57
CA LYS A 98 11.13 2.70 -4.67
C LYS A 98 9.67 3.14 -4.83
N ALA A 99 8.94 3.23 -3.74
CA ALA A 99 7.55 3.69 -3.76
C ALA A 99 7.46 5.11 -4.33
N GLU A 100 8.40 5.99 -3.95
CA GLU A 100 8.42 7.36 -4.45
C GLU A 100 8.71 7.41 -5.95
N ARG A 101 9.62 6.57 -6.44
CA ARG A 101 9.85 6.48 -7.89
C ARG A 101 8.59 6.03 -8.64
N ILE A 102 7.90 5.03 -8.11
CA ILE A 102 6.67 4.53 -8.71
C ILE A 102 5.60 5.63 -8.70
N ARG A 103 5.49 6.36 -7.60
CA ARG A 103 4.55 7.47 -7.48
C ARG A 103 4.83 8.55 -8.54
N ARG A 104 6.08 8.95 -8.70
CA ARG A 104 6.46 9.96 -9.69
C ARG A 104 6.17 9.49 -11.12
N ALA A 105 6.48 8.24 -11.41
CA ALA A 105 6.20 7.65 -12.72
C ALA A 105 4.69 7.65 -13.00
N TYR A 106 3.89 7.30 -11.99
CA TYR A 106 2.43 7.31 -12.12
C TYR A 106 1.91 8.70 -12.50
N PHE A 107 2.34 9.74 -11.78
CA PHE A 107 1.86 11.09 -12.05
C PHE A 107 2.41 11.65 -13.36
N ASN A 108 3.64 11.30 -13.73
CA ASN A 108 4.20 11.70 -15.03
C ASN A 108 3.39 11.10 -16.17
N GLN A 109 3.02 9.83 -16.07
CA GLN A 109 2.22 9.15 -17.08
C GLN A 109 0.83 9.79 -17.18
N LYS A 110 0.27 10.19 -16.05
CA LYS A 110 -1.06 10.77 -16.01
C LYS A 110 -1.15 12.14 -16.67
N ARG A 111 -0.02 12.86 -16.74
CA ARG A 111 0.05 14.19 -17.35
C ARG A 111 0.04 14.17 -18.87
N LYS A 112 0.29 13.03 -19.48
CA LYS A 112 0.39 12.90 -20.95
C LYS A 112 -0.96 12.69 -21.61
#